data_adc2882ba493b0498116e4d5a805358e
#
_entry.id   adc2882ba493b0498116e4d5a805358e
#
_cell.length_a   1.000
_cell.length_b   1.000
_cell.length_c   1.000
_cell.angle_alpha   90.00
_cell.angle_beta   90.00
_cell.angle_gamma   90.00
#
_symmetry.space_group_name_H-M   'P 1'
#
loop_
_entity.id
_entity.type
_entity.pdbx_description
1 polymer ?
#
loop_
_entity_poly.entity_id
_entity_poly.type
_entity_poly.pdbx_seq_one_letter_code
_entity_poly.pdbx_strand_id
1 'polypeptide(L)'
;MVNLTELQLKRIIPYASSKNIKIYTSEFNKVLPLFSIDTPLRICHFLAQVAHESGSLNYTKEIASGEAYDTGKKAINLGNTPEKDGDGQRYKGRGLIQLTGLSNYKAFQKWLNGAPDIIKNPHLLEQPHLATLVSCWFWESRNLNELADKDDFKSITKRINGGYNGLSDRLIFLTRAKAELIK
;
A
#
# COMPACT_ATOMS: atom_id res chain seq x y z
N MET A 1 -7.71 17.90 -11.30
CA MET A 1 -7.18 16.55 -10.99
C MET A 1 -5.76 16.43 -11.51
N VAL A 2 -4.83 16.01 -10.68
CA VAL A 2 -3.47 15.70 -11.13
C VAL A 2 -3.51 14.40 -11.90
N ASN A 3 -3.03 14.41 -13.13
CA ASN A 3 -2.91 13.22 -13.97
C ASN A 3 -1.43 12.84 -14.07
N LEU A 4 -1.05 11.75 -13.42
CA LEU A 4 0.32 11.24 -13.45
C LEU A 4 0.67 10.75 -14.87
N THR A 5 1.85 11.12 -15.35
CA THR A 5 2.43 10.55 -16.56
C THR A 5 3.40 9.42 -16.21
N GLU A 6 3.63 8.50 -17.14
CA GLU A 6 4.62 7.43 -16.98
C GLU A 6 6.02 8.01 -16.72
N LEU A 7 6.36 9.13 -17.36
CA LEU A 7 7.64 9.80 -17.19
C LEU A 7 7.81 10.34 -15.76
N GLN A 8 6.78 11.00 -15.22
CA GLN A 8 6.79 11.48 -13.83
C GLN A 8 6.91 10.32 -12.85
N LEU A 9 6.09 9.28 -13.00
CA LEU A 9 6.15 8.11 -12.13
C LEU A 9 7.54 7.42 -12.20
N LYS A 10 8.15 7.32 -13.38
CA LYS A 10 9.50 6.77 -13.55
C LYS A 10 10.58 7.63 -12.89
N ARG A 11 10.45 8.95 -12.89
CA ARG A 11 11.39 9.85 -12.19
C ARG A 11 11.23 9.77 -10.67
N ILE A 12 9.99 9.60 -10.19
CA ILE A 12 9.70 9.42 -8.77
C ILE A 12 10.21 8.05 -8.28
N ILE A 13 9.93 6.99 -9.04
CA ILE A 13 10.24 5.59 -8.67
C ILE A 13 11.15 4.96 -9.74
N PRO A 14 12.44 5.33 -9.79
CA PRO A 14 13.33 4.97 -10.89
C PRO A 14 13.65 3.47 -10.95
N TYR A 15 13.49 2.73 -9.85
CA TYR A 15 13.77 1.30 -9.80
C TYR A 15 12.58 0.42 -10.16
N ALA A 16 11.40 1.00 -10.44
CA ALA A 16 10.27 0.27 -10.98
C ALA A 16 10.56 -0.19 -12.43
N SER A 17 10.12 -1.38 -12.79
CA SER A 17 10.21 -1.86 -14.17
C SER A 17 9.34 -1.01 -15.10
N SER A 18 9.70 -0.89 -16.38
CA SER A 18 8.89 -0.15 -17.36
C SER A 18 7.47 -0.71 -17.48
N LYS A 19 7.31 -2.03 -17.35
CA LYS A 19 6.01 -2.70 -17.29
C LYS A 19 5.17 -2.20 -16.11
N ASN A 20 5.75 -2.15 -14.91
CA ASN A 20 5.04 -1.71 -13.70
C ASN A 20 4.75 -0.21 -13.75
N ILE A 21 5.65 0.61 -14.27
CA ILE A 21 5.38 2.04 -14.51
C ILE A 21 4.12 2.21 -15.35
N LYS A 22 4.03 1.55 -16.51
CA LYS A 22 2.85 1.64 -17.39
C LYS A 22 1.56 1.20 -16.69
N ILE A 23 1.61 0.05 -16.01
CA ILE A 23 0.44 -0.51 -15.31
C ILE A 23 -0.01 0.42 -14.19
N TYR A 24 0.90 0.79 -13.29
CA TYR A 24 0.54 1.56 -12.09
C TYR A 24 0.25 3.04 -12.38
N THR A 25 0.81 3.63 -13.43
CA THR A 25 0.37 4.97 -13.87
C THR A 25 -1.12 4.95 -14.22
N SER A 26 -1.57 3.95 -14.98
CA SER A 26 -2.97 3.80 -15.33
C SER A 26 -3.85 3.55 -14.10
N GLU A 27 -3.44 2.63 -13.21
CA GLU A 27 -4.21 2.30 -12.00
C GLU A 27 -4.27 3.46 -11.00
N PHE A 28 -3.18 4.18 -10.78
CA PHE A 28 -3.16 5.34 -9.90
C PHE A 28 -4.10 6.44 -10.41
N ASN A 29 -4.06 6.76 -11.70
CA ASN A 29 -4.96 7.78 -12.28
C ASN A 29 -6.44 7.40 -12.17
N LYS A 30 -6.78 6.12 -12.17
CA LYS A 30 -8.16 5.63 -12.00
C LYS A 30 -8.59 5.60 -10.53
N VAL A 31 -7.73 5.12 -9.64
CA VAL A 31 -8.11 4.74 -8.28
C VAL A 31 -7.89 5.84 -7.27
N LEU A 32 -6.77 6.60 -7.34
CA LEU A 32 -6.45 7.63 -6.35
C LEU A 32 -7.56 8.67 -6.14
N PRO A 33 -8.20 9.18 -7.22
CA PRO A 33 -9.28 10.16 -7.06
C PRO A 33 -10.49 9.65 -6.28
N LEU A 34 -10.77 8.33 -6.34
CA LEU A 34 -11.88 7.71 -5.62
C LEU A 34 -11.72 7.80 -4.09
N PHE A 35 -10.49 8.00 -3.61
CA PHE A 35 -10.12 8.14 -2.20
C PHE A 35 -9.66 9.56 -1.85
N SER A 36 -10.01 10.54 -2.70
CA SER A 36 -9.57 11.93 -2.52
C SER A 36 -8.04 12.09 -2.41
N ILE A 37 -7.27 11.17 -3.01
CA ILE A 37 -5.82 11.30 -3.15
C ILE A 37 -5.58 12.00 -4.50
N ASP A 38 -5.97 13.27 -4.59
CA ASP A 38 -6.11 14.01 -5.84
C ASP A 38 -5.38 15.36 -5.86
N THR A 39 -4.81 15.77 -4.72
CA THR A 39 -3.91 16.93 -4.66
C THR A 39 -2.45 16.51 -4.87
N PRO A 40 -1.58 17.39 -5.41
CA PRO A 40 -0.15 17.06 -5.58
C PRO A 40 0.49 16.56 -4.29
N LEU A 41 0.20 17.19 -3.16
CA LEU A 41 0.82 16.84 -1.88
C LEU A 41 0.36 15.47 -1.37
N ARG A 42 -0.95 15.16 -1.46
CA ARG A 42 -1.48 13.84 -1.10
C ARG A 42 -0.87 12.74 -1.96
N ILE A 43 -0.76 12.97 -3.28
CA ILE A 43 -0.15 12.02 -4.22
C ILE A 43 1.34 11.81 -3.89
N CYS A 44 2.09 12.88 -3.59
CA CYS A 44 3.50 12.78 -3.21
C CYS A 44 3.69 11.87 -1.98
N HIS A 45 2.90 12.10 -0.94
CA HIS A 45 2.97 11.30 0.29
C HIS A 45 2.55 9.84 0.04
N PHE A 46 1.47 9.61 -0.69
CA PHE A 46 1.02 8.27 -1.04
C PHE A 46 2.09 7.50 -1.82
N LEU A 47 2.62 8.10 -2.90
CA LEU A 47 3.65 7.47 -3.72
C LEU A 47 4.92 7.14 -2.93
N ALA A 48 5.33 8.04 -2.03
CA ALA A 48 6.51 7.81 -1.19
C ALA A 48 6.36 6.57 -0.31
N GLN A 49 5.17 6.36 0.26
CA GLN A 49 4.90 5.22 1.12
C GLN A 49 4.80 3.91 0.30
N VAL A 50 3.99 3.89 -0.74
CA VAL A 50 3.82 2.67 -1.53
C VAL A 50 5.08 2.26 -2.28
N ALA A 51 5.92 3.22 -2.71
CA ALA A 51 7.20 2.93 -3.34
C ALA A 51 8.13 2.15 -2.40
N HIS A 52 8.21 2.57 -1.14
CA HIS A 52 8.98 1.87 -0.12
C HIS A 52 8.40 0.48 0.19
N GLU A 53 7.11 0.41 0.54
CA GLU A 53 6.46 -0.84 0.97
C GLU A 53 6.47 -1.92 -0.12
N SER A 54 6.37 -1.53 -1.39
CA SER A 54 6.32 -2.45 -2.52
C SER A 54 7.69 -2.70 -3.19
N GLY A 55 8.79 -2.21 -2.60
CA GLY A 55 10.10 -2.29 -3.24
C GLY A 55 10.09 -1.66 -4.64
N SER A 56 9.67 -0.40 -4.74
CA SER A 56 9.54 0.33 -6.01
C SER A 56 8.52 -0.29 -6.98
N LEU A 57 7.34 -0.64 -6.49
CA LEU A 57 6.23 -1.25 -7.25
C LEU A 57 6.55 -2.63 -7.84
N ASN A 58 7.60 -3.30 -7.34
CA ASN A 58 8.00 -4.61 -7.86
C ASN A 58 7.34 -5.78 -7.10
N TYR A 59 6.90 -5.55 -5.87
CA TYR A 59 6.32 -6.59 -5.03
C TYR A 59 4.91 -6.23 -4.56
N THR A 60 3.96 -7.09 -4.90
CA THR A 60 2.57 -7.04 -4.41
C THR A 60 2.28 -8.18 -3.44
N LYS A 61 3.30 -8.95 -3.07
CA LYS A 61 3.25 -10.07 -2.16
C LYS A 61 4.52 -10.12 -1.33
N GLU A 62 4.38 -10.32 -0.04
CA GLU A 62 5.48 -10.53 0.89
C GLU A 62 6.35 -11.73 0.47
N ILE A 63 7.67 -11.52 0.43
CA ILE A 63 8.65 -12.56 0.05
C ILE A 63 8.70 -13.64 1.13
N ALA A 64 8.62 -13.25 2.41
CA ALA A 64 8.60 -14.20 3.52
C ALA A 64 7.39 -15.16 3.41
N SER A 65 7.55 -16.37 3.96
CA SER A 65 6.50 -17.39 3.92
C SER A 65 5.19 -16.95 4.58
N GLY A 66 5.26 -16.12 5.62
CA GLY A 66 4.15 -15.77 6.50
C GLY A 66 4.01 -16.68 7.72
N GLU A 67 4.87 -17.70 7.84
CA GLU A 67 4.85 -18.65 8.96
C GLU A 67 4.97 -17.97 10.34
N ALA A 68 5.69 -16.84 10.39
CA ALA A 68 5.82 -16.04 11.61
C ALA A 68 4.49 -15.41 12.09
N TYR A 69 3.45 -15.45 11.27
CA TYR A 69 2.11 -14.93 11.57
C TYR A 69 1.10 -16.02 11.88
N ASP A 70 1.54 -17.30 11.88
CA ASP A 70 0.67 -18.46 11.95
C ASP A 70 0.35 -18.89 13.39
N THR A 71 1.21 -18.54 14.34
CA THR A 71 1.06 -19.01 15.73
C THR A 71 1.31 -17.91 16.76
N GLY A 72 0.81 -18.16 17.98
CA GLY A 72 1.12 -17.40 19.16
C GLY A 72 0.58 -15.97 19.15
N LYS A 73 1.21 -15.10 19.94
CA LYS A 73 0.73 -13.72 20.15
C LYS A 73 0.66 -12.88 18.88
N LYS A 74 1.57 -13.12 17.93
CA LYS A 74 1.59 -12.39 16.67
C LYS A 74 0.41 -12.77 15.78
N ALA A 75 0.03 -14.05 15.74
CA ALA A 75 -1.17 -14.52 15.04
C ALA A 75 -2.41 -13.83 15.63
N ILE A 76 -2.59 -13.91 16.94
CA ILE A 76 -3.73 -13.27 17.64
C ILE A 76 -3.84 -11.78 17.32
N ASN A 77 -2.73 -11.04 17.37
CA ASN A 77 -2.72 -9.60 17.07
C ASN A 77 -3.14 -9.28 15.63
N LEU A 78 -2.97 -10.21 14.70
CA LEU A 78 -3.36 -10.10 13.29
C LEU A 78 -4.77 -10.65 13.02
N GLY A 79 -5.41 -11.22 14.04
CA GLY A 79 -6.72 -11.87 13.93
C GLY A 79 -6.68 -13.22 13.25
N ASN A 80 -5.49 -13.80 13.11
CA ASN A 80 -5.30 -15.21 12.74
C ASN A 80 -5.56 -16.09 13.96
N THR A 81 -5.79 -17.37 13.75
CA THR A 81 -5.88 -18.32 14.86
C THR A 81 -4.49 -18.52 15.49
N PRO A 82 -4.38 -18.86 16.78
CA PRO A 82 -3.08 -19.15 17.41
C PRO A 82 -2.55 -20.54 17.10
N GLU A 83 -3.35 -21.38 16.46
CA GLU A 83 -3.02 -22.75 16.05
C GLU A 83 -2.22 -22.74 14.75
N LYS A 84 -1.37 -23.74 14.55
CA LYS A 84 -0.61 -23.91 13.29
C LYS A 84 -1.52 -24.51 12.21
N ASP A 85 -2.29 -23.64 11.54
CA ASP A 85 -3.30 -24.02 10.54
C ASP A 85 -3.10 -23.38 9.15
N GLY A 86 -2.07 -22.56 8.97
CA GLY A 86 -1.73 -21.92 7.70
C GLY A 86 -2.32 -20.54 7.50
N ASP A 87 -3.03 -19.99 8.47
CA ASP A 87 -3.60 -18.64 8.38
C ASP A 87 -2.52 -17.57 8.19
N GLY A 88 -1.37 -17.73 8.82
CA GLY A 88 -0.24 -16.81 8.65
C GLY A 88 0.25 -16.74 7.22
N GLN A 89 0.41 -17.89 6.57
CA GLN A 89 0.82 -18.00 5.17
C GLN A 89 -0.27 -17.50 4.23
N ARG A 90 -1.54 -17.80 4.57
CA ARG A 90 -2.71 -17.45 3.78
C ARG A 90 -2.94 -15.94 3.76
N TYR A 91 -2.85 -15.25 4.91
CA TYR A 91 -3.13 -13.83 5.07
C TYR A 91 -1.87 -12.99 5.27
N LYS A 92 -0.74 -13.44 4.73
CA LYS A 92 0.51 -12.65 4.69
C LYS A 92 0.36 -11.37 3.89
N GLY A 93 1.35 -10.51 3.94
CA GLY A 93 1.36 -9.21 3.28
C GLY A 93 1.05 -9.27 1.78
N ARG A 94 0.01 -8.53 1.33
CA ARG A 94 -0.34 -8.36 -0.08
C ARG A 94 -0.80 -6.93 -0.41
N GLY A 95 -0.78 -6.62 -1.70
CA GLY A 95 -1.00 -5.26 -2.20
C GLY A 95 0.25 -4.40 -2.09
N LEU A 96 0.20 -3.17 -2.62
CA LEU A 96 1.37 -2.28 -2.60
C LEU A 96 1.75 -1.83 -1.18
N ILE A 97 0.81 -1.87 -0.22
CA ILE A 97 1.03 -1.48 1.18
C ILE A 97 1.20 -2.68 2.12
N GLN A 98 1.25 -3.89 1.58
CA GLN A 98 1.47 -5.13 2.33
C GLN A 98 0.43 -5.37 3.44
N LEU A 99 -0.87 -5.30 3.09
CA LEU A 99 -1.97 -5.64 4.01
C LEU A 99 -1.77 -7.04 4.58
N THR A 100 -1.71 -7.18 5.92
CA THR A 100 -1.37 -8.44 6.62
C THR A 100 -2.40 -8.76 7.69
N GLY A 101 -2.72 -10.06 7.84
CA GLY A 101 -3.56 -10.61 8.89
C GLY A 101 -5.04 -10.68 8.54
N LEU A 102 -5.70 -11.75 9.03
CA LEU A 102 -7.11 -12.05 8.73
C LEU A 102 -8.05 -10.91 9.10
N SER A 103 -7.81 -10.21 10.23
CA SER A 103 -8.64 -9.07 10.63
C SER A 103 -8.64 -7.95 9.58
N ASN A 104 -7.47 -7.62 9.02
CA ASN A 104 -7.35 -6.61 7.98
C ASN A 104 -7.98 -7.06 6.66
N TYR A 105 -7.81 -8.34 6.30
CA TYR A 105 -8.46 -8.91 5.11
C TYR A 105 -9.99 -8.88 5.25
N LYS A 106 -10.55 -9.26 6.42
CA LYS A 106 -11.99 -9.17 6.69
C LYS A 106 -12.50 -7.73 6.63
N ALA A 107 -11.77 -6.77 7.17
CA ALA A 107 -12.13 -5.37 7.12
C ALA A 107 -12.19 -4.84 5.68
N PHE A 108 -11.19 -5.17 4.87
CA PHE A 108 -11.20 -4.79 3.45
C PHE A 108 -12.27 -5.55 2.66
N GLN A 109 -12.50 -6.86 2.93
CA GLN A 109 -13.59 -7.64 2.32
C GLN A 109 -14.96 -7.03 2.59
N LYS A 110 -15.18 -6.54 3.81
CA LYS A 110 -16.42 -5.83 4.17
C LYS A 110 -16.57 -4.54 3.35
N TRP A 111 -15.49 -3.79 3.17
CA TRP A 111 -15.49 -2.58 2.34
C TRP A 111 -15.76 -2.89 0.86
N LEU A 112 -15.24 -4.01 0.34
CA LEU A 112 -15.54 -4.52 -1.02
C LEU A 112 -17.01 -4.96 -1.20
N ASN A 113 -17.82 -4.92 -0.15
CA ASN A 113 -19.21 -5.39 -0.17
C ASN A 113 -19.35 -6.85 -0.64
N GLY A 114 -18.37 -7.68 -0.27
CA GLY A 114 -18.38 -9.12 -0.50
C GLY A 114 -17.76 -9.60 -1.82
N ALA A 115 -17.53 -8.75 -2.79
CA ALA A 115 -17.00 -9.17 -4.09
C ALA A 115 -15.85 -8.27 -4.58
N PRO A 116 -14.72 -8.86 -5.09
CA PRO A 116 -14.44 -10.30 -5.11
C PRO A 116 -14.13 -10.87 -3.72
N ASP A 117 -14.30 -12.18 -3.53
CA ASP A 117 -14.03 -12.85 -2.25
C ASP A 117 -12.51 -13.05 -2.05
N ILE A 118 -11.88 -12.11 -1.35
CA ILE A 118 -10.45 -12.12 -1.03
C ILE A 118 -10.12 -12.97 0.19
N ILE A 119 -11.12 -13.41 0.95
CA ILE A 119 -10.90 -14.33 2.07
C ILE A 119 -10.63 -15.73 1.53
N LYS A 120 -11.44 -16.17 0.56
CA LYS A 120 -11.19 -17.42 -0.14
C LYS A 120 -9.99 -17.35 -1.07
N ASN A 121 -9.80 -16.20 -1.74
CA ASN A 121 -8.81 -16.00 -2.79
C ASN A 121 -7.87 -14.82 -2.49
N PRO A 122 -7.03 -14.89 -1.44
CA PRO A 122 -6.21 -13.77 -1.00
C PRO A 122 -5.19 -13.29 -2.05
N HIS A 123 -4.80 -14.16 -2.99
CA HIS A 123 -3.92 -13.84 -4.12
C HIS A 123 -4.49 -12.78 -5.07
N LEU A 124 -5.79 -12.53 -5.06
CA LEU A 124 -6.40 -11.46 -5.85
C LEU A 124 -5.84 -10.08 -5.50
N LEU A 125 -5.38 -9.86 -4.25
CA LEU A 125 -4.71 -8.63 -3.83
C LEU A 125 -3.32 -8.43 -4.46
N GLU A 126 -2.80 -9.42 -5.17
CA GLU A 126 -1.54 -9.31 -5.92
C GLU A 126 -1.76 -8.69 -7.31
N GLN A 127 -3.01 -8.64 -7.80
CA GLN A 127 -3.36 -8.04 -9.08
C GLN A 127 -3.32 -6.50 -9.01
N PRO A 128 -2.84 -5.81 -10.05
CA PRO A 128 -2.56 -4.38 -10.00
C PRO A 128 -3.71 -3.51 -9.51
N HIS A 129 -4.93 -3.78 -9.99
CA HIS A 129 -6.12 -3.02 -9.60
C HIS A 129 -6.42 -3.19 -8.10
N LEU A 130 -6.53 -4.43 -7.61
CA LEU A 130 -6.82 -4.70 -6.19
C LEU A 130 -5.65 -4.32 -5.29
N ALA A 131 -4.40 -4.45 -5.76
CA ALA A 131 -3.22 -4.00 -5.03
C ALA A 131 -3.22 -2.48 -4.82
N THR A 132 -3.67 -1.72 -5.81
CA THR A 132 -3.85 -0.26 -5.69
C THR A 132 -5.04 0.06 -4.79
N LEU A 133 -6.17 -0.59 -5.01
CA LEU A 133 -7.41 -0.35 -4.28
C LEU A 133 -7.25 -0.58 -2.77
N VAL A 134 -6.64 -1.71 -2.37
CA VAL A 134 -6.40 -2.00 -0.95
C VAL A 134 -5.44 -0.99 -0.32
N SER A 135 -4.48 -0.46 -1.07
CA SER A 135 -3.54 0.54 -0.58
C SER A 135 -4.22 1.89 -0.35
N CYS A 136 -5.12 2.29 -1.24
CA CYS A 136 -5.92 3.50 -1.09
C CYS A 136 -6.93 3.38 0.06
N TRP A 137 -7.61 2.23 0.19
CA TRP A 137 -8.49 1.94 1.32
C TRP A 137 -7.74 1.97 2.66
N PHE A 138 -6.55 1.39 2.71
CA PHE A 138 -5.70 1.43 3.91
C PHE A 138 -5.33 2.88 4.27
N TRP A 139 -5.02 3.70 3.26
CA TRP A 139 -4.71 5.11 3.41
C TRP A 139 -5.90 5.89 3.98
N GLU A 140 -7.08 5.75 3.39
CA GLU A 140 -8.30 6.40 3.81
C GLU A 140 -8.73 5.97 5.22
N SER A 141 -8.74 4.66 5.51
CA SER A 141 -9.14 4.11 6.81
C SER A 141 -8.29 4.59 7.99
N ARG A 142 -7.16 5.23 7.70
CA ARG A 142 -6.23 5.81 8.67
C ARG A 142 -6.16 7.33 8.61
N ASN A 143 -7.07 7.99 7.90
CA ASN A 143 -7.13 9.45 7.73
C ASN A 143 -5.79 10.05 7.30
N LEU A 144 -5.07 9.39 6.37
CA LEU A 144 -3.72 9.83 5.98
C LEU A 144 -3.75 11.07 5.06
N ASN A 145 -4.86 11.36 4.39
CA ASN A 145 -5.04 12.60 3.64
C ASN A 145 -4.85 13.84 4.52
N GLU A 146 -5.41 13.84 5.74
CA GLU A 146 -5.29 14.96 6.67
C GLU A 146 -3.84 15.23 7.09
N LEU A 147 -3.04 14.16 7.23
CA LEU A 147 -1.61 14.28 7.54
C LEU A 147 -0.82 14.73 6.31
N ALA A 148 -1.19 14.24 5.14
CA ALA A 148 -0.57 14.66 3.88
C ALA A 148 -0.82 16.15 3.61
N ASP A 149 -2.01 16.66 3.86
CA ASP A 149 -2.35 18.08 3.70
C ASP A 149 -1.52 18.99 4.63
N LYS A 150 -1.09 18.46 5.78
CA LYS A 150 -0.19 19.14 6.74
C LYS A 150 1.29 18.90 6.46
N ASP A 151 1.60 18.16 5.40
CA ASP A 151 2.96 17.70 5.08
C ASP A 151 3.63 16.91 6.24
N ASP A 152 2.83 16.24 7.08
CA ASP A 152 3.33 15.50 8.25
C ASP A 152 3.78 14.08 7.88
N PHE A 153 4.91 14.04 7.18
CA PHE A 153 5.54 12.82 6.69
C PHE A 153 5.87 11.81 7.81
N LYS A 154 6.32 12.30 8.96
CA LYS A 154 6.70 11.41 10.06
C LYS A 154 5.51 10.70 10.66
N SER A 155 4.40 11.42 10.88
CA SER A 155 3.16 10.81 11.37
C SER A 155 2.56 9.82 10.38
N ILE A 156 2.61 10.12 9.07
CA ILE A 156 2.20 9.17 8.02
C ILE A 156 3.01 7.88 8.12
N THR A 157 4.35 8.00 8.12
CA THR A 157 5.24 6.82 8.21
C THR A 157 4.95 6.01 9.47
N LYS A 158 4.84 6.66 10.64
CA LYS A 158 4.55 6.00 11.90
C LYS A 158 3.19 5.28 11.89
N ARG A 159 2.17 5.87 11.27
CA ARG A 159 0.82 5.31 11.19
C ARG A 159 0.74 4.10 10.26
N ILE A 160 1.58 4.05 9.21
CA ILE A 160 1.67 2.92 8.28
C ILE A 160 2.51 1.78 8.87
N ASN A 161 3.70 2.10 9.36
CA ASN A 161 4.73 1.11 9.73
C ASN A 161 4.72 0.76 11.25
N GLY A 162 4.00 1.50 12.06
CA GLY A 162 4.08 1.39 13.53
C GLY A 162 5.32 2.04 14.15
N GLY A 163 6.25 2.53 13.34
CA GLY A 163 7.52 3.15 13.72
C GLY A 163 8.11 3.98 12.59
N TYR A 164 9.44 4.08 12.55
CA TYR A 164 10.16 4.89 11.57
C TYR A 164 11.10 4.05 10.67
N ASN A 165 10.81 2.75 10.53
CA ASN A 165 11.60 1.89 9.65
C ASN A 165 11.49 2.38 8.19
N GLY A 166 12.64 2.51 7.53
CA GLY A 166 12.71 3.00 6.16
C GLY A 166 12.42 4.50 5.99
N LEU A 167 12.43 5.31 7.07
CA LEU A 167 12.10 6.74 7.00
C LEU A 167 12.94 7.49 5.96
N SER A 168 14.25 7.26 5.91
CA SER A 168 15.16 7.91 4.95
C SER A 168 14.86 7.52 3.50
N ASP A 169 14.56 6.24 3.23
CA ASP A 169 14.21 5.77 1.90
C ASP A 169 12.87 6.36 1.43
N ARG A 170 11.85 6.36 2.30
CA ARG A 170 10.57 7.02 2.03
C ARG A 170 10.73 8.52 1.76
N LEU A 171 11.66 9.19 2.47
CA LEU A 171 11.93 10.61 2.27
C LEU A 171 12.55 10.88 0.91
N ILE A 172 13.40 10.00 0.40
CA ILE A 172 13.95 10.10 -0.96
C ILE A 172 12.83 10.08 -1.99
N PHE A 173 11.87 9.15 -1.88
CA PHE A 173 10.71 9.11 -2.78
C PHE A 173 9.82 10.34 -2.63
N LEU A 174 9.58 10.84 -1.41
CA LEU A 174 8.81 12.06 -1.19
C LEU A 174 9.46 13.26 -1.84
N THR A 175 10.77 13.43 -1.68
CA THR A 175 11.53 14.53 -2.28
C THR A 175 11.43 14.50 -3.82
N ARG A 176 11.58 13.33 -4.43
CA ARG A 176 11.42 13.17 -5.88
C ARG A 176 9.99 13.48 -6.33
N ALA A 177 9.00 12.99 -5.58
CA ALA A 177 7.60 13.22 -5.90
C ALA A 177 7.25 14.72 -5.85
N LYS A 178 7.70 15.43 -4.81
CA LYS A 178 7.50 16.88 -4.71
C LYS A 178 8.17 17.64 -5.85
N ALA A 179 9.38 17.27 -6.22
CA ALA A 179 10.10 17.90 -7.34
C ALA A 179 9.38 17.71 -8.70
N GLU A 180 8.66 16.61 -8.89
CA GLU A 180 7.95 16.32 -10.14
C GLU A 180 6.50 16.87 -10.15
N LEU A 181 5.84 16.97 -9.01
CA LEU A 181 4.40 17.25 -8.94
C LEU A 181 4.04 18.58 -8.30
N ILE A 182 4.94 19.21 -7.55
CA ILE A 182 4.72 20.51 -6.90
C ILE A 182 5.67 21.51 -7.57
N LYS A 183 5.10 22.38 -8.41
CA LYS A 183 5.81 23.45 -9.09
C LYS A 183 5.54 24.77 -8.41
#